data_ea7a41870697dac38688761b3eb719be
#
_entry.id   ea7a41870697dac38688761b3eb719be
#
_cell.length_a   1.000
_cell.length_b   1.000
_cell.length_c   1.000
_cell.angle_alpha   90.00
_cell.angle_beta   90.00
_cell.angle_gamma   90.00
#
_symmetry.space_group_name_H-M   'P 1'
#
loop_
_entity.id
_entity.type
_entity.pdbx_description
1 polymer ?
#
loop_
_entity_poly.entity_id
_entity_poly.type
_entity_poly.pdbx_seq_one_letter_code
_entity_poly.pdbx_strand_id
1 'polypeptide(L)'
;ILNDTVAYWTSGLAGCGVRRPGQPGAPPPHVNPWREPSLRPSTNQTRESFTVANIKSQIKRIKTNEKARLRNKSVKSELKTYVRRVREAVEAGDKDAALEHLKAASRKLDKAVSKGVIHKNQAANRKSKLAKRVASL
;
A
#
# COMPACT_ATOMS: atom_id res chain seq x y z
N ILE A 1 52.76 -7.00 2.25
CA ILE A 1 52.57 -7.96 1.16
C ILE A 1 51.22 -7.62 0.53
N LEU A 2 51.33 -7.04 -0.67
CA LEU A 2 50.24 -6.57 -1.56
C LEU A 2 49.36 -7.75 -1.99
N ASN A 3 48.05 -7.54 -2.14
CA ASN A 3 47.31 -8.07 -3.26
C ASN A 3 46.10 -7.19 -3.57
N ASP A 4 46.30 -6.34 -4.54
CA ASP A 4 45.27 -5.73 -5.36
C ASP A 4 44.53 -6.80 -6.15
N THR A 5 43.20 -6.80 -6.08
CA THR A 5 42.39 -7.39 -7.13
C THR A 5 41.19 -6.50 -7.40
N VAL A 6 41.41 -5.51 -8.22
CA VAL A 6 40.39 -4.68 -8.84
C VAL A 6 39.76 -5.52 -9.95
N ALA A 7 38.55 -6.01 -9.72
CA ALA A 7 37.74 -6.64 -10.76
C ALA A 7 36.94 -5.57 -11.50
N TYR A 8 37.37 -5.24 -12.68
CA TYR A 8 36.67 -4.43 -13.67
C TYR A 8 35.41 -5.14 -14.12
N TRP A 9 34.25 -4.60 -13.81
CA TRP A 9 33.02 -4.92 -14.51
C TRP A 9 32.95 -4.08 -15.78
N THR A 10 33.44 -4.63 -16.87
CA THR A 10 33.22 -4.10 -18.20
C THR A 10 31.80 -4.36 -18.65
N SER A 11 31.14 -3.27 -18.99
CA SER A 11 29.87 -3.17 -19.71
C SER A 11 29.82 -4.11 -20.92
N GLY A 12 28.96 -5.13 -20.83
CA GLY A 12 28.60 -5.99 -21.96
C GLY A 12 27.52 -5.35 -22.81
N LEU A 13 27.93 -4.79 -23.92
CA LEU A 13 27.10 -4.34 -25.03
C LEU A 13 26.26 -5.49 -25.59
N ALA A 14 24.99 -5.14 -25.86
CA ALA A 14 24.12 -5.57 -26.95
C ALA A 14 24.46 -6.93 -27.60
N GLY A 15 23.79 -7.97 -27.14
CA GLY A 15 23.68 -9.23 -27.85
C GLY A 15 22.73 -9.11 -29.04
N CYS A 16 23.25 -8.72 -30.21
CA CYS A 16 22.60 -9.05 -31.48
C CYS A 16 22.43 -10.55 -31.56
N GLY A 17 21.19 -11.04 -31.52
CA GLY A 17 20.86 -12.44 -31.63
C GLY A 17 21.27 -13.01 -33.00
N VAL A 18 22.44 -13.58 -33.05
CA VAL A 18 22.87 -14.44 -34.16
C VAL A 18 22.01 -15.67 -34.17
N ARG A 19 21.09 -15.77 -35.12
CA ARG A 19 20.27 -16.96 -35.37
C ARG A 19 21.17 -18.14 -35.68
N ARG A 20 21.10 -19.18 -34.89
CA ARG A 20 21.73 -20.47 -35.21
C ARG A 20 21.04 -21.11 -36.41
N PRO A 21 21.76 -21.51 -37.45
CA PRO A 21 21.16 -22.25 -38.55
C PRO A 21 20.69 -23.61 -38.04
N GLY A 22 19.41 -23.93 -38.29
CA GLY A 22 18.82 -25.22 -37.93
C GLY A 22 17.72 -25.20 -36.85
N GLN A 23 17.36 -24.05 -36.30
CA GLN A 23 16.15 -24.01 -35.45
C GLN A 23 14.90 -23.93 -36.33
N PRO A 24 13.94 -24.88 -36.16
CA PRO A 24 12.62 -24.76 -36.80
C PRO A 24 12.00 -23.45 -36.35
N GLY A 25 11.50 -22.65 -37.31
CA GLY A 25 10.91 -21.34 -37.02
C GLY A 25 9.82 -21.45 -35.95
N ALA A 26 9.85 -20.55 -35.00
CA ALA A 26 8.76 -20.44 -34.03
C ALA A 26 7.43 -20.36 -34.79
N PRO A 27 6.40 -21.10 -34.36
CA PRO A 27 5.10 -21.04 -35.04
C PRO A 27 4.61 -19.58 -35.01
N PRO A 28 3.95 -19.13 -36.09
CA PRO A 28 3.40 -17.79 -36.12
C PRO A 28 2.45 -17.61 -34.93
N PRO A 29 2.35 -16.41 -34.35
CA PRO A 29 1.43 -16.17 -33.25
C PRO A 29 0.03 -16.60 -33.68
N HIS A 30 -0.58 -17.47 -32.88
CA HIS A 30 -1.92 -17.98 -33.09
C HIS A 30 -2.89 -16.80 -33.09
N VAL A 31 -3.21 -16.34 -34.31
CA VAL A 31 -4.24 -15.31 -34.49
C VAL A 31 -5.58 -16.01 -34.31
N ASN A 32 -6.23 -15.74 -33.18
CA ASN A 32 -7.57 -16.25 -32.94
C ASN A 32 -8.54 -15.48 -33.87
N PRO A 33 -9.10 -16.11 -34.94
CA PRO A 33 -9.94 -15.39 -35.89
C PRO A 33 -11.25 -14.87 -35.31
N TRP A 34 -11.60 -15.31 -34.11
CA TRP A 34 -12.79 -14.86 -33.34
C TRP A 34 -12.49 -13.77 -32.31
N ARG A 35 -11.22 -13.33 -32.22
CA ARG A 35 -10.88 -12.21 -31.36
C ARG A 35 -11.06 -10.92 -32.15
N GLU A 36 -12.24 -10.39 -32.15
CA GLU A 36 -12.50 -9.01 -32.52
C GLU A 36 -11.43 -8.11 -31.88
N PRO A 37 -10.78 -7.22 -32.63
CA PRO A 37 -9.94 -6.21 -32.04
C PRO A 37 -10.83 -5.41 -31.12
N SER A 38 -10.72 -5.67 -29.81
CA SER A 38 -11.43 -4.89 -28.81
C SER A 38 -10.88 -3.46 -28.86
N LEU A 39 -11.41 -2.68 -29.76
CA LEU A 39 -11.45 -1.23 -29.65
C LEU A 39 -12.26 -0.93 -28.39
N ARG A 40 -11.68 -1.21 -27.23
CA ARG A 40 -12.18 -0.60 -26.02
C ARG A 40 -11.79 0.86 -26.12
N PRO A 41 -12.72 1.76 -26.37
CA PRO A 41 -12.43 3.15 -26.19
C PRO A 41 -12.00 3.28 -24.72
N SER A 42 -10.76 3.68 -24.50
CA SER A 42 -10.30 4.15 -23.21
C SER A 42 -11.00 5.47 -22.90
N THR A 43 -12.33 5.40 -22.85
CA THR A 43 -13.10 6.47 -22.26
C THR A 43 -13.02 6.26 -20.77
N ASN A 44 -12.01 6.88 -20.18
CA ASN A 44 -11.98 7.26 -18.79
C ASN A 44 -13.08 8.34 -18.58
N GLN A 45 -14.29 8.02 -19.05
CA GLN A 45 -15.48 8.71 -18.62
C GLN A 45 -15.68 8.28 -17.17
N THR A 46 -15.12 9.06 -16.25
CA THR A 46 -15.69 9.21 -14.94
C THR A 46 -17.15 9.59 -15.15
N ARG A 47 -17.99 8.56 -15.37
CA ARG A 47 -19.43 8.72 -15.19
C ARG A 47 -19.58 9.09 -13.73
N GLU A 48 -19.56 10.37 -13.45
CA GLU A 48 -20.20 10.91 -12.27
C GLU A 48 -21.68 10.58 -12.42
N SER A 49 -22.00 9.30 -12.20
CA SER A 49 -23.37 8.88 -12.03
C SER A 49 -23.81 9.49 -10.70
N PHE A 50 -24.34 10.69 -10.77
CA PHE A 50 -25.19 11.24 -9.73
C PHE A 50 -26.40 10.32 -9.63
N THR A 51 -26.21 9.16 -9.02
CA THR A 51 -27.33 8.31 -8.62
C THR A 51 -27.99 8.99 -7.44
N VAL A 52 -28.86 9.95 -7.77
CA VAL A 52 -29.70 10.58 -6.79
C VAL A 52 -30.63 9.49 -6.22
N ALA A 53 -30.43 9.15 -4.96
CA ALA A 53 -31.24 8.17 -4.29
C ALA A 53 -32.67 8.73 -4.09
N ASN A 54 -33.64 8.27 -4.89
CA ASN A 54 -35.03 8.72 -4.84
C ASN A 54 -35.76 8.23 -3.58
N ILE A 55 -35.26 7.22 -2.86
CA ILE A 55 -35.91 6.64 -1.69
C ILE A 55 -35.51 7.43 -0.44
N LYS A 56 -36.48 8.02 0.28
CA LYS A 56 -36.26 8.80 1.51
C LYS A 56 -35.39 8.09 2.56
N SER A 57 -35.54 6.79 2.72
CA SER A 57 -34.72 5.96 3.61
C SER A 57 -33.25 5.94 3.19
N GLN A 58 -32.96 5.88 1.91
CA GLN A 58 -31.58 5.92 1.38
C GLN A 58 -30.94 7.29 1.57
N ILE A 59 -31.68 8.37 1.39
CA ILE A 59 -31.21 9.73 1.65
C ILE A 59 -30.80 9.88 3.12
N LYS A 60 -31.61 9.37 4.05
CA LYS A 60 -31.29 9.35 5.48
C LYS A 60 -30.02 8.53 5.75
N ARG A 61 -29.88 7.34 5.12
CA ARG A 61 -28.72 6.46 5.27
C ARG A 61 -27.43 7.14 4.74
N ILE A 62 -27.50 7.83 3.60
CA ILE A 62 -26.37 8.58 3.06
C ILE A 62 -25.88 9.64 4.05
N LYS A 63 -26.80 10.43 4.62
CA LYS A 63 -26.46 11.45 5.61
C LYS A 63 -25.83 10.86 6.89
N THR A 64 -26.35 9.73 7.40
CA THR A 64 -25.77 9.09 8.58
C THR A 64 -24.42 8.45 8.30
N ASN A 65 -24.26 7.82 7.13
CA ASN A 65 -22.99 7.23 6.71
C ASN A 65 -21.92 8.30 6.52
N GLU A 66 -22.26 9.46 5.96
CA GLU A 66 -21.30 10.56 5.79
C GLU A 66 -20.80 11.09 7.14
N LYS A 67 -21.70 11.27 8.11
CA LYS A 67 -21.31 11.64 9.49
C LYS A 67 -20.39 10.60 10.14
N ALA A 68 -20.69 9.30 9.94
CA ALA A 68 -19.85 8.22 10.45
C ALA A 68 -18.49 8.19 9.73
N ARG A 69 -18.47 8.39 8.41
CA ARG A 69 -17.24 8.47 7.60
C ARG A 69 -16.31 9.56 8.07
N LEU A 70 -16.83 10.77 8.32
CA LEU A 70 -16.03 11.89 8.79
C LEU A 70 -15.41 11.62 10.17
N ARG A 71 -16.20 11.11 11.14
CA ARG A 71 -15.68 10.71 12.45
C ARG A 71 -14.59 9.64 12.33
N ASN A 72 -14.83 8.61 11.53
CA ASN A 72 -13.87 7.53 11.34
C ASN A 72 -12.60 8.02 10.62
N LYS A 73 -12.73 8.95 9.66
CA LYS A 73 -11.59 9.59 8.98
C LYS A 73 -10.70 10.33 9.97
N SER A 74 -11.29 11.11 10.89
CA SER A 74 -10.54 11.83 11.93
C SER A 74 -9.75 10.87 12.81
N VAL A 75 -10.38 9.82 13.35
CA VAL A 75 -9.70 8.82 14.19
C VAL A 75 -8.58 8.10 13.42
N LYS A 76 -8.82 7.70 12.18
CA LYS A 76 -7.80 7.05 11.34
C LYS A 76 -6.62 7.97 11.06
N SER A 77 -6.86 9.27 10.86
CA SER A 77 -5.79 10.27 10.67
C SER A 77 -4.95 10.43 11.93
N GLU A 78 -5.61 10.55 13.08
CA GLU A 78 -4.94 10.60 14.39
C GLU A 78 -4.02 9.39 14.61
N LEU A 79 -4.52 8.18 14.35
CA LEU A 79 -3.71 6.95 14.46
C LEU A 79 -2.49 6.96 13.56
N LYS A 80 -2.62 7.44 12.32
CA LYS A 80 -1.47 7.57 11.41
C LYS A 80 -0.39 8.49 11.99
N THR A 81 -0.79 9.60 12.59
CA THR A 81 0.13 10.56 13.21
C THR A 81 0.88 9.92 14.38
N TYR A 82 0.20 9.20 15.27
CA TYR A 82 0.87 8.51 16.38
C TYR A 82 1.85 7.45 15.90
N VAL A 83 1.46 6.65 14.91
CA VAL A 83 2.35 5.65 14.29
C VAL A 83 3.58 6.29 13.65
N ARG A 84 3.40 7.46 13.01
CA ARG A 84 4.50 8.21 12.40
C ARG A 84 5.48 8.73 13.46
N ARG A 85 4.99 9.32 14.54
CA ARG A 85 5.84 9.80 15.65
C ARG A 85 6.72 8.69 16.25
N VAL A 86 6.16 7.47 16.42
CA VAL A 86 6.97 6.33 16.88
C VAL A 86 8.08 6.02 15.89
N ARG A 87 7.81 6.06 14.59
CA ARG A 87 8.84 5.78 13.58
C ARG A 87 9.93 6.85 13.54
N GLU A 88 9.54 8.10 13.61
CA GLU A 88 10.46 9.24 13.67
C GLU A 88 11.40 9.15 14.90
N ALA A 89 10.87 8.78 16.07
CA ALA A 89 11.68 8.56 17.27
C ALA A 89 12.64 7.35 17.14
N VAL A 90 12.19 6.27 16.45
CA VAL A 90 13.05 5.12 16.16
C VAL A 90 14.18 5.50 15.18
N GLU A 91 13.87 6.30 14.17
CA GLU A 91 14.85 6.79 13.18
C GLU A 91 15.85 7.77 13.80
N ALA A 92 15.41 8.55 14.79
CA ALA A 92 16.30 9.42 15.59
C ALA A 92 17.20 8.65 16.57
N GLY A 93 16.87 7.38 16.88
CA GLY A 93 17.62 6.57 17.84
C GLY A 93 17.27 6.81 19.32
N ASP A 94 16.25 7.62 19.61
CA ASP A 94 15.83 7.98 20.98
C ASP A 94 14.93 6.91 21.58
N LYS A 95 15.49 6.03 22.42
CA LYS A 95 14.75 4.93 23.07
C LYS A 95 13.64 5.42 23.99
N ASP A 96 13.90 6.41 24.82
CA ASP A 96 12.94 6.89 25.80
C ASP A 96 11.73 7.55 25.12
N ALA A 97 11.97 8.43 24.16
CA ALA A 97 10.92 9.05 23.35
C ALA A 97 10.13 8.01 22.56
N ALA A 98 10.79 7.00 21.99
CA ALA A 98 10.12 5.92 21.26
C ALA A 98 9.20 5.09 22.17
N LEU A 99 9.62 4.80 23.41
CA LEU A 99 8.80 4.08 24.39
C LEU A 99 7.57 4.89 24.82
N GLU A 100 7.72 6.18 25.07
CA GLU A 100 6.59 7.07 25.41
C GLU A 100 5.58 7.15 24.27
N HIS A 101 6.07 7.38 23.04
CA HIS A 101 5.21 7.41 21.85
C HIS A 101 4.56 6.06 21.57
N LEU A 102 5.23 4.94 21.85
CA LEU A 102 4.64 3.59 21.74
C LEU A 102 3.49 3.39 22.73
N LYS A 103 3.66 3.81 23.98
CA LYS A 103 2.60 3.76 25.02
C LYS A 103 1.38 4.59 24.59
N ALA A 104 1.62 5.82 24.11
CA ALA A 104 0.56 6.70 23.63
C ALA A 104 -0.16 6.11 22.39
N ALA A 105 0.57 5.59 21.40
CA ALA A 105 0.02 4.94 20.20
C ALA A 105 -0.82 3.71 20.56
N SER A 106 -0.36 2.88 21.50
CA SER A 106 -1.08 1.69 21.96
C SER A 106 -2.43 2.05 22.55
N ARG A 107 -2.50 3.04 23.44
CA ARG A 107 -3.75 3.53 24.04
C ARG A 107 -4.73 4.05 22.97
N LYS A 108 -4.23 4.75 21.95
CA LYS A 108 -5.07 5.27 20.85
C LYS A 108 -5.57 4.15 19.95
N LEU A 109 -4.76 3.12 19.67
CA LEU A 109 -5.18 1.93 18.93
C LEU A 109 -6.29 1.18 19.66
N ASP A 110 -6.20 1.00 20.97
CA ASP A 110 -7.25 0.35 21.78
C ASP A 110 -8.54 1.14 21.78
N LYS A 111 -8.46 2.47 21.94
CA LYS A 111 -9.61 3.36 21.81
C LYS A 111 -10.27 3.27 20.43
N ALA A 112 -9.51 3.10 19.36
CA ALA A 112 -10.06 2.97 18.01
C ALA A 112 -10.73 1.61 17.79
N VAL A 113 -10.26 0.55 18.46
CA VAL A 113 -10.93 -0.77 18.47
C VAL A 113 -12.25 -0.68 19.22
N SER A 114 -12.27 -0.09 20.43
CA SER A 114 -13.50 0.07 21.21
C SER A 114 -14.58 0.91 20.51
N LYS A 115 -14.15 1.89 19.69
CA LYS A 115 -15.04 2.67 18.82
C LYS A 115 -15.47 1.95 17.54
N GLY A 116 -15.00 0.74 17.27
CA GLY A 116 -15.31 -0.02 16.07
C GLY A 116 -14.70 0.54 14.76
N VAL A 117 -13.73 1.48 14.85
CA VAL A 117 -13.10 2.10 13.67
C VAL A 117 -12.11 1.18 12.98
N ILE A 118 -11.45 0.31 13.76
CA ILE A 118 -10.50 -0.71 13.28
C ILE A 118 -10.77 -2.04 13.99
N HIS A 119 -10.48 -3.14 13.28
CA HIS A 119 -10.59 -4.48 13.83
C HIS A 119 -9.49 -4.77 14.86
N LYS A 120 -9.79 -5.59 15.90
CA LYS A 120 -8.85 -5.97 16.95
C LYS A 120 -7.53 -6.53 16.44
N ASN A 121 -7.56 -7.41 15.44
CA ASN A 121 -6.37 -8.01 14.85
C ASN A 121 -5.48 -6.98 14.15
N GLN A 122 -6.09 -5.97 13.54
CA GLN A 122 -5.37 -4.88 12.88
C GLN A 122 -4.60 -4.02 13.90
N ALA A 123 -5.20 -3.76 15.07
CA ALA A 123 -4.54 -3.06 16.15
C ALA A 123 -3.39 -3.90 16.75
N ALA A 124 -3.62 -5.19 16.99
CA ALA A 124 -2.60 -6.10 17.50
C ALA A 124 -1.38 -6.18 16.57
N ASN A 125 -1.60 -6.36 15.26
CA ASN A 125 -0.54 -6.38 14.25
C ASN A 125 0.27 -5.08 14.20
N ARG A 126 -0.40 -3.92 14.34
CA ARG A 126 0.30 -2.63 14.37
C ARG A 126 1.11 -2.46 15.64
N LYS A 127 0.57 -2.83 16.80
CA LYS A 127 1.28 -2.77 18.08
C LYS A 127 2.53 -3.66 18.06
N SER A 128 2.40 -4.91 17.61
CA SER A 128 3.54 -5.83 17.56
C SER A 128 4.66 -5.36 16.63
N LYS A 129 4.30 -4.82 15.45
CA LYS A 129 5.29 -4.26 14.52
C LYS A 129 6.02 -3.03 15.09
N LEU A 130 5.30 -2.16 15.80
CA LEU A 130 5.93 -0.99 16.47
C LEU A 130 6.81 -1.42 17.64
N ALA A 131 6.34 -2.35 18.47
CA ALA A 131 7.13 -2.87 19.59
C ALA A 131 8.42 -3.54 19.13
N LYS A 132 8.37 -4.35 18.06
CA LYS A 132 9.57 -4.97 17.47
C LYS A 132 10.60 -3.93 17.00
N ARG A 133 10.15 -2.83 16.37
CA ARG A 133 11.05 -1.75 15.93
C ARG A 133 11.68 -0.98 17.10
N VAL A 134 10.92 -0.74 18.16
CA VAL A 134 11.46 -0.09 19.36
C VAL A 134 12.42 -1.02 20.13
N ALA A 135 12.18 -2.34 20.11
CA ALA A 135 13.06 -3.32 20.70
C ALA A 135 14.36 -3.53 19.91
N SER A 136 14.40 -3.16 18.63
CA SER A 136 15.61 -3.25 17.80
C SER A 136 16.56 -2.06 17.95
N LEU A 137 16.20 -1.02 18.75
CA LEU A 137 17.07 0.06 19.18
C LEU A 137 17.92 -0.34 20.41
#